data_5ebff8714a8da38029bdea5672c0c452
#
_entry.id   5ebff8714a8da38029bdea5672c0c452
#
_cell.length_a   1.000
_cell.length_b   1.000
_cell.length_c   1.000
_cell.angle_alpha   90.00
_cell.angle_beta   90.00
_cell.angle_gamma   90.00
#
_symmetry.space_group_name_H-M   'P 1'
#
loop_
_entity.id
_entity.type
_entity.pdbx_description
1 polymer ?
#
loop_
_entity_poly.entity_id
_entity_poly.type
_entity_poly.pdbx_seq_one_letter_code
_entity_poly.pdbx_strand_id
1 'polypeptide(L)'
;MRLTLSSVFLVFSLLSFSQSPVNGVVTDENGVPLPGANVIIENSNTGVSTDFDGNFEITANQGQVLAFSYIGYTTQYVTVASQTGINISLQLDNELEEVVVTALGFAAVRDQQGSTSSVINSDDVIRSAEPTVVNALSGKASGVRITRSNGDPGAGSTIRIRGANTIDGSIQPLIIVDGVPMDNSTSYAGGNNITGSNGGVSQGSRLNDINPSDIESVNVLKGASAASLYGSAAANGVVVITTKKGKRGKARVSFKTSYSFDEISERIAMQDTWGQGRSGVYGETRAESWGDYIADRSGGSDGYKSGAYFIAENGRKYQLVDTKNSKETFVDENFNSVFGTGNALQNDLTVSGGNENSNYFFSLRHLEQDGIIKNSSYERTNARLNYEAKINDKITLSTRMAYTYTDSNRIQQSSNVSGLMLGLLRTPADFDGRDYKGSYFSSGGTEYINRGRSYRKSIGQSSNQSYTNPLWTVNEQESSTRVNRVSITPQLTIKPTNWFSIITRGNLDVADDKRTYFFPVGDASSRANGQYQEDALDIRNSALDVIGKANFELSDDVNLTATVGWSYNDRKYSRISGNITGFLVNSTKRTTALNTSSEASSFSGFKTFNRSIEVMEY
;
A
#
# COMPACT_ATOMS: atom_id res chain seq x y z
N MET A 1 4.65 1.06 -78.86
CA MET A 1 4.24 1.14 -77.43
C MET A 1 3.73 -0.18 -76.79
N ARG A 2 3.70 -1.32 -77.50
CA ARG A 2 3.34 -2.65 -76.93
C ARG A 2 4.55 -3.56 -76.66
N LEU A 3 5.72 -3.29 -77.26
CA LEU A 3 6.94 -4.07 -77.00
C LEU A 3 7.76 -3.59 -75.81
N THR A 4 7.62 -2.31 -75.39
CA THR A 4 8.36 -1.78 -74.25
C THR A 4 7.72 -2.13 -72.89
N LEU A 5 6.41 -2.47 -72.85
CA LEU A 5 5.73 -2.91 -71.64
C LEU A 5 6.03 -4.35 -71.28
N SER A 6 6.26 -5.22 -72.29
CA SER A 6 6.60 -6.65 -72.06
C SER A 6 8.02 -6.83 -71.54
N SER A 7 8.96 -5.93 -71.88
CA SER A 7 10.36 -5.98 -71.39
C SER A 7 10.47 -5.53 -69.90
N VAL A 8 9.60 -4.65 -69.44
CA VAL A 8 9.59 -4.21 -68.03
C VAL A 8 8.99 -5.28 -67.11
N PHE A 9 8.00 -6.08 -67.62
CA PHE A 9 7.43 -7.18 -66.85
C PHE A 9 8.40 -8.39 -66.76
N LEU A 10 9.27 -8.58 -67.73
CA LEU A 10 10.27 -9.67 -67.72
C LEU A 10 11.44 -9.36 -66.76
N VAL A 11 11.78 -8.08 -66.53
CA VAL A 11 12.83 -7.71 -65.56
C VAL A 11 12.32 -7.75 -64.13
N PHE A 12 11.01 -7.55 -63.89
CA PHE A 12 10.42 -7.66 -62.56
C PHE A 12 10.22 -9.11 -62.07
N SER A 13 10.16 -10.09 -62.99
CA SER A 13 10.04 -11.51 -62.64
C SER A 13 11.37 -12.19 -62.24
N LEU A 14 12.50 -11.48 -62.34
CA LEU A 14 13.82 -12.00 -61.93
C LEU A 14 14.22 -11.61 -60.48
N LEU A 15 13.38 -10.89 -59.76
CA LEU A 15 13.58 -10.59 -58.34
C LEU A 15 12.75 -11.53 -57.42
N SER A 16 12.57 -12.78 -57.81
CA SER A 16 12.08 -13.82 -56.91
C SER A 16 13.20 -14.13 -55.92
N PHE A 17 13.11 -13.52 -54.70
CA PHE A 17 13.90 -13.98 -53.59
C PHE A 17 13.54 -15.43 -53.33
N SER A 18 14.46 -16.35 -53.67
CA SER A 18 14.32 -17.77 -53.36
C SER A 18 14.31 -17.94 -51.84
N GLN A 19 13.14 -18.14 -51.27
CA GLN A 19 13.03 -18.63 -49.91
C GLN A 19 13.56 -20.06 -49.89
N SER A 20 14.62 -20.30 -49.15
CA SER A 20 15.18 -21.65 -49.03
C SER A 20 14.76 -22.26 -47.68
N PRO A 21 14.33 -23.52 -47.66
CA PRO A 21 14.11 -24.21 -46.40
C PRO A 21 15.43 -24.34 -45.65
N VAL A 22 15.45 -23.87 -44.41
CA VAL A 22 16.55 -24.04 -43.46
C VAL A 22 16.14 -25.16 -42.51
N ASN A 23 16.94 -26.19 -42.45
CA ASN A 23 16.72 -27.34 -41.58
C ASN A 23 17.92 -27.56 -40.66
N GLY A 24 17.74 -28.35 -39.61
CA GLY A 24 18.80 -28.66 -38.66
C GLY A 24 18.29 -29.39 -37.45
N VAL A 25 19.17 -29.55 -36.47
CA VAL A 25 18.87 -30.23 -35.20
C VAL A 25 19.18 -29.32 -34.03
N VAL A 26 18.29 -29.29 -33.05
CA VAL A 26 18.50 -28.63 -31.78
C VAL A 26 18.77 -29.69 -30.72
N THR A 27 19.92 -29.59 -30.07
CA THR A 27 20.34 -30.50 -28.98
C THR A 27 20.66 -29.74 -27.72
N ASP A 28 20.80 -30.45 -26.61
CA ASP A 28 21.43 -29.92 -25.38
C ASP A 28 22.98 -29.95 -25.49
N GLU A 29 23.64 -29.50 -24.42
CA GLU A 29 25.12 -29.48 -24.31
C GLU A 29 25.75 -30.88 -24.33
N ASN A 30 25.00 -31.95 -24.06
CA ASN A 30 25.42 -33.35 -24.10
C ASN A 30 25.09 -34.03 -25.42
N GLY A 31 24.51 -33.29 -26.37
CA GLY A 31 24.10 -33.80 -27.69
C GLY A 31 22.76 -34.55 -27.70
N VAL A 32 21.96 -34.45 -26.63
CA VAL A 32 20.61 -35.04 -26.56
C VAL A 32 19.63 -34.14 -27.31
N PRO A 33 18.83 -34.67 -28.26
CA PRO A 33 17.82 -33.90 -28.98
C PRO A 33 16.82 -33.23 -28.04
N LEU A 34 16.41 -31.99 -28.36
CA LEU A 34 15.42 -31.21 -27.59
C LEU A 34 14.10 -31.14 -28.38
N PRO A 35 13.13 -32.03 -28.10
CA PRO A 35 11.81 -32.00 -28.74
C PRO A 35 10.96 -30.84 -28.23
N GLY A 36 10.28 -30.14 -29.13
CA GLY A 36 9.43 -29.00 -28.79
C GLY A 36 10.21 -27.69 -28.57
N ALA A 37 11.48 -27.61 -28.93
CA ALA A 37 12.21 -26.34 -28.93
C ALA A 37 11.63 -25.40 -30.00
N ASN A 38 11.48 -24.12 -29.67
CA ASN A 38 10.93 -23.12 -30.57
C ASN A 38 12.03 -22.51 -31.43
N VAL A 39 11.80 -22.45 -32.75
CA VAL A 39 12.67 -21.79 -33.75
C VAL A 39 11.85 -20.68 -34.39
N ILE A 40 12.16 -19.42 -34.10
CA ILE A 40 11.38 -18.24 -34.51
C ILE A 40 12.28 -17.30 -35.32
N ILE A 41 11.77 -16.74 -36.42
CA ILE A 41 12.46 -15.67 -37.14
C ILE A 41 12.31 -14.38 -36.31
N GLU A 42 13.43 -13.78 -35.90
CA GLU A 42 13.47 -12.57 -35.10
C GLU A 42 12.66 -11.41 -35.74
N ASN A 43 11.86 -10.70 -34.94
CA ASN A 43 10.94 -9.67 -35.41
C ASN A 43 9.83 -10.12 -36.38
N SER A 44 9.50 -11.44 -36.37
CA SER A 44 8.42 -12.03 -37.15
C SER A 44 7.55 -12.92 -36.25
N ASN A 45 6.31 -13.21 -36.71
CA ASN A 45 5.44 -14.19 -36.07
C ASN A 45 5.57 -15.59 -36.68
N THR A 46 6.60 -15.80 -37.50
CA THR A 46 6.84 -17.09 -38.18
C THR A 46 7.80 -17.93 -37.36
N GLY A 47 7.37 -19.10 -36.93
CA GLY A 47 8.19 -20.04 -36.16
C GLY A 47 7.68 -21.45 -36.28
N VAL A 48 8.54 -22.41 -35.93
CA VAL A 48 8.27 -23.84 -35.89
C VAL A 48 8.79 -24.41 -34.57
N SER A 49 8.29 -25.59 -34.18
CA SER A 49 8.84 -26.36 -33.05
C SER A 49 9.56 -27.60 -33.57
N THR A 50 10.61 -28.04 -32.87
CA THR A 50 11.35 -29.25 -33.19
C THR A 50 10.51 -30.49 -32.95
N ASP A 51 10.78 -31.55 -33.78
CA ASP A 51 10.20 -32.87 -33.62
C ASP A 51 10.84 -33.68 -32.47
N PHE A 52 10.46 -34.97 -32.34
CA PHE A 52 10.98 -35.84 -31.25
C PHE A 52 12.49 -36.10 -31.35
N ASP A 53 13.09 -35.95 -32.52
CA ASP A 53 14.52 -36.11 -32.75
C ASP A 53 15.26 -34.76 -32.78
N GLY A 54 14.58 -33.68 -32.36
CA GLY A 54 15.13 -32.33 -32.31
C GLY A 54 15.24 -31.64 -33.67
N ASN A 55 14.70 -32.22 -34.76
CA ASN A 55 14.81 -31.65 -36.11
C ASN A 55 13.79 -30.49 -36.25
N PHE A 56 14.18 -29.48 -37.02
CA PHE A 56 13.31 -28.42 -37.47
C PHE A 56 13.48 -28.12 -38.95
N GLU A 57 12.44 -27.59 -39.57
CA GLU A 57 12.47 -27.03 -40.92
C GLU A 57 11.68 -25.72 -40.94
N ILE A 58 12.35 -24.63 -41.30
CA ILE A 58 11.75 -23.30 -41.37
C ILE A 58 12.16 -22.58 -42.64
N THR A 59 11.21 -21.91 -43.29
CA THR A 59 11.49 -21.11 -44.48
C THR A 59 11.99 -19.74 -44.09
N ALA A 60 13.26 -19.44 -44.34
CA ALA A 60 13.87 -18.17 -43.99
C ALA A 60 14.78 -17.64 -45.11
N ASN A 61 14.94 -16.33 -45.21
CA ASN A 61 15.81 -15.66 -46.16
C ASN A 61 17.23 -15.54 -45.60
N GLN A 62 18.21 -15.53 -46.48
CA GLN A 62 19.60 -15.24 -46.11
C GLN A 62 19.68 -13.85 -45.39
N GLY A 63 20.38 -13.79 -44.28
CA GLY A 63 20.53 -12.59 -43.48
C GLY A 63 19.46 -12.41 -42.37
N GLN A 64 18.39 -13.24 -42.32
CA GLN A 64 17.47 -13.27 -41.22
C GLN A 64 18.10 -13.97 -40.01
N VAL A 65 17.69 -13.54 -38.80
CA VAL A 65 18.15 -14.14 -37.55
C VAL A 65 17.09 -15.11 -37.05
N LEU A 66 17.50 -16.35 -36.76
CA LEU A 66 16.67 -17.35 -36.09
C LEU A 66 16.98 -17.35 -34.60
N ALA A 67 15.94 -17.26 -33.77
CA ALA A 67 16.00 -17.42 -32.34
C ALA A 67 15.60 -18.85 -31.95
N PHE A 68 16.49 -19.56 -31.29
CA PHE A 68 16.28 -20.92 -30.80
C PHE A 68 16.06 -20.84 -29.29
N SER A 69 14.90 -21.28 -28.80
CA SER A 69 14.55 -21.23 -27.39
C SER A 69 13.88 -22.51 -26.90
N TYR A 70 14.23 -22.94 -25.69
CA TYR A 70 13.63 -24.08 -25.02
C TYR A 70 13.54 -23.77 -23.50
N ILE A 71 12.54 -24.34 -22.83
CA ILE A 71 12.34 -24.08 -21.37
C ILE A 71 13.53 -24.62 -20.59
N GLY A 72 14.20 -23.74 -19.81
CA GLY A 72 15.39 -24.08 -19.05
C GLY A 72 16.71 -23.99 -19.82
N TYR A 73 16.71 -23.42 -21.02
CA TYR A 73 17.91 -23.22 -21.84
C TYR A 73 18.06 -21.76 -22.29
N THR A 74 19.29 -21.30 -22.41
CA THR A 74 19.62 -19.95 -22.91
C THR A 74 19.25 -19.83 -24.39
N THR A 75 18.46 -18.80 -24.75
CA THR A 75 18.09 -18.55 -26.14
C THR A 75 19.31 -18.18 -26.97
N GLN A 76 19.54 -18.90 -28.10
CA GLN A 76 20.59 -18.60 -29.04
C GLN A 76 20.04 -17.96 -30.31
N TYR A 77 20.81 -17.04 -30.87
CA TYR A 77 20.48 -16.33 -32.10
C TYR A 77 21.49 -16.68 -33.20
N VAL A 78 21.00 -17.12 -34.36
CA VAL A 78 21.85 -17.50 -35.50
C VAL A 78 21.37 -16.81 -36.76
N THR A 79 22.27 -16.12 -37.44
CA THR A 79 21.97 -15.50 -38.75
C THR A 79 22.02 -16.56 -39.84
N VAL A 80 20.97 -16.67 -40.66
CA VAL A 80 20.88 -17.58 -41.78
C VAL A 80 21.94 -17.20 -42.83
N ALA A 81 22.94 -18.08 -43.00
CA ALA A 81 23.96 -17.97 -44.03
C ALA A 81 23.52 -18.72 -45.34
N SER A 82 24.39 -18.88 -46.30
CA SER A 82 24.13 -19.61 -47.52
C SER A 82 24.02 -21.15 -47.36
N GLN A 83 24.21 -21.64 -46.13
CA GLN A 83 24.08 -23.09 -45.80
C GLN A 83 22.68 -23.39 -45.31
N THR A 84 22.12 -24.52 -45.77
CA THR A 84 20.77 -25.00 -45.47
C THR A 84 20.67 -25.80 -44.18
N GLY A 85 21.78 -26.22 -43.56
CA GLY A 85 21.80 -27.02 -42.32
C GLY A 85 22.36 -26.21 -41.13
N ILE A 86 21.55 -25.99 -40.09
CA ILE A 86 21.94 -25.27 -38.85
C ILE A 86 21.74 -26.19 -37.64
N ASN A 87 22.83 -26.77 -37.14
CA ASN A 87 22.78 -27.55 -35.90
C ASN A 87 23.16 -26.68 -34.71
N ILE A 88 22.31 -26.66 -33.67
CA ILE A 88 22.46 -25.82 -32.51
C ILE A 88 22.47 -26.67 -31.24
N SER A 89 23.47 -26.45 -30.40
CA SER A 89 23.48 -26.95 -29.04
C SER A 89 23.08 -25.83 -28.08
N LEU A 90 21.91 -25.95 -27.47
CA LEU A 90 21.47 -25.02 -26.44
C LEU A 90 22.18 -25.38 -25.13
N GLN A 91 22.64 -24.36 -24.44
CA GLN A 91 23.21 -24.50 -23.09
C GLN A 91 22.11 -24.36 -22.05
N LEU A 92 22.15 -25.20 -21.02
CA LEU A 92 21.28 -25.02 -19.87
C LEU A 92 21.39 -23.57 -19.39
N ASP A 93 20.24 -22.97 -19.14
CA ASP A 93 20.18 -21.65 -18.55
C ASP A 93 20.60 -21.78 -17.07
N ASN A 94 21.92 -21.78 -16.83
CA ASN A 94 22.49 -21.76 -15.49
C ASN A 94 22.23 -20.42 -14.77
N GLU A 95 21.56 -19.46 -15.42
CA GLU A 95 21.11 -18.20 -14.81
C GLU A 95 19.84 -18.36 -13.96
N LEU A 96 19.38 -19.58 -13.67
CA LEU A 96 18.45 -19.81 -12.56
C LEU A 96 19.16 -19.86 -11.17
N GLU A 97 20.37 -19.35 -11.06
CA GLU A 97 20.87 -18.87 -9.79
C GLU A 97 20.04 -17.65 -9.43
N GLU A 98 18.99 -17.84 -8.63
CA GLU A 98 18.17 -16.75 -8.11
C GLU A 98 19.07 -15.77 -7.35
N VAL A 99 19.49 -14.71 -8.08
CA VAL A 99 20.32 -13.64 -7.50
C VAL A 99 19.44 -12.85 -6.56
N VAL A 100 19.67 -13.00 -5.29
CA VAL A 100 18.99 -12.26 -4.22
C VAL A 100 19.82 -11.05 -3.84
N VAL A 101 19.15 -9.91 -3.67
CA VAL A 101 19.82 -8.76 -3.08
C VAL A 101 20.00 -9.03 -1.59
N THR A 102 21.25 -9.05 -1.15
CA THR A 102 21.60 -9.20 0.27
C THR A 102 21.22 -7.94 1.05
N ALA A 103 21.30 -8.07 2.33
CA ALA A 103 21.06 -7.04 3.32
C ALA A 103 21.74 -5.70 3.06
N LEU A 104 22.94 -5.69 2.52
CA LEU A 104 23.74 -4.49 2.24
C LEU A 104 23.52 -3.94 0.82
N GLY A 105 22.57 -4.50 0.06
CA GLY A 105 22.30 -4.11 -1.33
C GLY A 105 23.23 -4.76 -2.36
N PHE A 106 23.98 -5.79 -1.97
CA PHE A 106 24.77 -6.62 -2.90
C PHE A 106 23.94 -7.75 -3.46
N ALA A 107 24.22 -8.11 -4.70
CA ALA A 107 23.72 -9.34 -5.28
C ALA A 107 24.52 -10.53 -4.70
N ALA A 108 23.83 -11.57 -4.25
CA ALA A 108 24.41 -12.85 -3.87
C ALA A 108 23.53 -13.98 -4.41
N VAL A 109 24.15 -15.11 -4.68
CA VAL A 109 23.45 -16.30 -5.10
C VAL A 109 22.68 -16.88 -3.90
N ARG A 110 21.42 -17.22 -4.09
CA ARG A 110 20.55 -17.74 -3.01
C ARG A 110 21.15 -18.93 -2.27
N ASP A 111 21.75 -19.85 -2.98
CA ASP A 111 22.33 -21.08 -2.41
C ASP A 111 23.58 -20.83 -1.55
N GLN A 112 24.22 -19.66 -1.71
CA GLN A 112 25.36 -19.21 -0.90
C GLN A 112 24.92 -18.51 0.40
N GLN A 113 23.62 -18.26 0.57
CA GLN A 113 23.10 -17.62 1.78
C GLN A 113 22.75 -18.68 2.83
N GLY A 114 23.47 -18.71 3.94
CA GLY A 114 23.14 -19.54 5.12
C GLY A 114 21.84 -19.15 5.83
N SER A 115 20.97 -18.34 5.20
CA SER A 115 19.74 -17.81 5.78
C SER A 115 18.49 -18.19 4.99
N THR A 116 17.41 -18.53 5.71
CA THR A 116 16.11 -18.77 5.09
C THR A 116 15.51 -17.46 4.60
N SER A 117 15.45 -17.27 3.29
CA SER A 117 14.81 -16.11 2.65
C SER A 117 13.63 -16.51 1.77
N SER A 118 12.75 -15.58 1.50
CA SER A 118 11.68 -15.71 0.49
C SER A 118 11.73 -14.50 -0.42
N VAL A 119 11.91 -14.75 -1.72
CA VAL A 119 11.90 -13.71 -2.74
C VAL A 119 10.53 -13.66 -3.40
N ILE A 120 10.01 -12.46 -3.59
CA ILE A 120 8.77 -12.17 -4.28
C ILE A 120 9.13 -11.22 -5.42
N ASN A 121 8.88 -11.63 -6.65
CA ASN A 121 9.22 -10.87 -7.85
C ASN A 121 8.17 -9.79 -8.17
N SER A 122 8.57 -8.83 -9.00
CA SER A 122 7.73 -7.71 -9.47
C SER A 122 6.36 -8.17 -9.97
N ASP A 123 6.31 -9.21 -10.79
CA ASP A 123 5.07 -9.71 -11.39
C ASP A 123 4.08 -10.20 -10.35
N ASP A 124 4.57 -10.87 -9.30
CA ASP A 124 3.74 -11.33 -8.20
C ASP A 124 3.18 -10.17 -7.38
N VAL A 125 3.98 -9.12 -7.17
CA VAL A 125 3.53 -7.91 -6.46
C VAL A 125 2.46 -7.17 -7.27
N ILE A 126 2.67 -6.99 -8.58
CA ILE A 126 1.77 -6.23 -9.45
C ILE A 126 0.48 -7.00 -9.76
N ARG A 127 0.54 -8.33 -9.89
CA ARG A 127 -0.60 -9.19 -10.24
C ARG A 127 -1.73 -9.15 -9.21
N SER A 128 -1.42 -8.81 -7.95
CA SER A 128 -2.43 -8.66 -6.90
C SER A 128 -3.31 -7.40 -7.04
N ALA A 129 -2.91 -6.43 -7.89
CA ALA A 129 -3.60 -5.14 -8.09
C ALA A 129 -3.89 -4.36 -6.80
N GLU A 130 -3.18 -4.68 -5.71
CA GLU A 130 -3.33 -4.01 -4.42
C GLU A 130 -2.71 -2.59 -4.46
N PRO A 131 -3.38 -1.58 -3.90
CA PRO A 131 -2.88 -0.20 -3.90
C PRO A 131 -1.66 0.01 -3.01
N THR A 132 -1.38 -0.91 -2.07
CA THR A 132 -0.26 -0.83 -1.13
C THR A 132 0.67 -2.04 -1.22
N VAL A 133 1.97 -1.81 -1.05
CA VAL A 133 3.00 -2.86 -1.08
C VAL A 133 2.73 -3.95 -0.05
N VAL A 134 2.35 -3.54 1.17
CA VAL A 134 2.16 -4.49 2.28
C VAL A 134 1.04 -5.48 1.96
N ASN A 135 -0.06 -4.99 1.43
CA ASN A 135 -1.18 -5.85 1.05
C ASN A 135 -0.81 -6.76 -0.13
N ALA A 136 -0.05 -6.23 -1.10
CA ALA A 136 0.42 -7.00 -2.24
C ALA A 136 1.31 -8.21 -1.86
N LEU A 137 1.95 -8.16 -0.69
CA LEU A 137 2.79 -9.25 -0.16
C LEU A 137 1.99 -10.31 0.62
N SER A 138 0.70 -10.07 0.91
CA SER A 138 -0.11 -10.99 1.72
C SER A 138 -0.26 -12.35 1.04
N GLY A 139 0.03 -13.42 1.78
CA GLY A 139 -0.05 -14.79 1.28
C GLY A 139 1.07 -15.24 0.34
N LYS A 140 2.06 -14.37 0.03
CA LYS A 140 3.13 -14.66 -0.96
C LYS A 140 4.44 -15.14 -0.34
N ALA A 141 4.63 -14.99 0.96
CA ALA A 141 5.82 -15.48 1.66
C ALA A 141 5.43 -16.38 2.83
N SER A 142 5.99 -17.58 2.89
CA SER A 142 5.76 -18.51 3.99
C SER A 142 6.24 -17.93 5.32
N GLY A 143 5.47 -18.11 6.42
CA GLY A 143 5.80 -17.59 7.74
C GLY A 143 5.69 -16.06 7.89
N VAL A 144 5.12 -15.36 6.91
CA VAL A 144 4.82 -13.93 6.96
C VAL A 144 3.31 -13.74 7.08
N ARG A 145 2.89 -13.07 8.14
CA ARG A 145 1.50 -12.69 8.36
C ARG A 145 1.35 -11.19 8.22
N ILE A 146 0.44 -10.78 7.35
CA ILE A 146 0.07 -9.39 7.15
C ILE A 146 -1.35 -9.19 7.64
N THR A 147 -1.55 -8.20 8.50
CA THR A 147 -2.86 -7.86 9.05
C THR A 147 -3.11 -6.38 8.83
N ARG A 148 -4.17 -6.04 8.10
CA ARG A 148 -4.63 -4.64 7.96
C ARG A 148 -5.17 -4.14 9.29
N SER A 149 -4.96 -2.88 9.60
CA SER A 149 -5.49 -2.26 10.81
C SER A 149 -7.02 -2.16 10.76
N ASN A 150 -7.54 -1.80 9.59
CA ASN A 150 -8.98 -1.74 9.27
C ASN A 150 -9.19 -1.71 7.75
N GLY A 151 -10.44 -1.46 7.30
CA GLY A 151 -10.82 -1.39 5.88
C GLY A 151 -10.73 0.01 5.26
N ASP A 152 -10.26 1.05 5.98
CA ASP A 152 -10.15 2.39 5.40
C ASP A 152 -9.12 2.44 4.27
N PRO A 153 -9.34 3.24 3.22
CA PRO A 153 -8.35 3.50 2.20
C PRO A 153 -7.03 3.99 2.79
N GLY A 154 -5.91 3.46 2.32
CA GLY A 154 -4.58 3.83 2.82
C GLY A 154 -4.30 3.49 4.29
N ALA A 155 -5.13 2.66 4.93
CA ALA A 155 -4.90 2.20 6.32
C ALA A 155 -3.57 1.47 6.45
N GLY A 156 -2.96 1.58 7.63
CA GLY A 156 -1.72 0.88 7.94
C GLY A 156 -1.93 -0.63 8.08
N SER A 157 -0.83 -1.36 7.92
CA SER A 157 -0.82 -2.81 8.08
C SER A 157 0.35 -3.22 8.98
N THR A 158 0.17 -4.30 9.70
CA THR A 158 1.20 -4.92 10.53
C THR A 158 1.77 -6.13 9.82
N ILE A 159 3.09 -6.20 9.72
CA ILE A 159 3.83 -7.35 9.19
C ILE A 159 4.42 -8.10 10.38
N ARG A 160 4.24 -9.42 10.44
CA ARG A 160 4.85 -10.31 11.42
C ARG A 160 5.56 -11.45 10.71
N ILE A 161 6.81 -11.71 11.09
CA ILE A 161 7.60 -12.81 10.55
C ILE A 161 7.79 -13.84 11.67
N ARG A 162 7.31 -15.08 11.45
CA ARG A 162 7.38 -16.19 12.42
C ARG A 162 6.76 -15.91 13.80
N GLY A 163 5.81 -14.94 13.88
CA GLY A 163 5.12 -14.61 15.13
C GLY A 163 5.61 -13.34 15.81
N ALA A 164 5.28 -13.17 17.09
CA ALA A 164 5.75 -12.07 17.92
C ALA A 164 6.95 -12.54 18.75
N ASN A 165 8.08 -11.83 18.66
CA ASN A 165 9.33 -12.18 19.33
C ASN A 165 9.60 -11.28 20.57
N THR A 166 8.71 -10.35 20.88
CA THR A 166 8.82 -9.44 22.02
C THR A 166 7.50 -9.29 22.75
N ILE A 167 7.57 -9.11 24.05
CA ILE A 167 6.42 -8.81 24.92
C ILE A 167 6.12 -7.31 24.90
N ASP A 168 7.16 -6.48 24.76
CA ASP A 168 7.07 -5.03 24.71
C ASP A 168 7.87 -4.49 23.51
N GLY A 169 7.39 -3.39 22.92
CA GLY A 169 8.00 -2.76 21.77
C GLY A 169 7.40 -3.15 20.43
N SER A 170 8.08 -2.81 19.33
CA SER A 170 7.62 -3.08 17.97
C SER A 170 7.83 -4.54 17.59
N ILE A 171 6.78 -5.19 17.10
CA ILE A 171 6.82 -6.53 16.51
C ILE A 171 7.01 -6.51 14.98
N GLN A 172 7.16 -5.32 14.41
CA GLN A 172 7.34 -5.15 12.97
C GLN A 172 8.78 -5.46 12.56
N PRO A 173 9.01 -6.06 11.38
CA PRO A 173 10.34 -6.26 10.84
C PRO A 173 10.99 -4.93 10.46
N LEU A 174 12.30 -4.92 10.38
CA LEU A 174 13.05 -3.83 9.79
C LEU A 174 12.75 -3.77 8.28
N ILE A 175 12.46 -2.59 7.77
CA ILE A 175 12.22 -2.36 6.34
C ILE A 175 13.46 -1.70 5.74
N ILE A 176 13.99 -2.31 4.70
CA ILE A 176 15.13 -1.78 3.93
C ILE A 176 14.63 -1.48 2.52
N VAL A 177 14.84 -0.28 2.04
CA VAL A 177 14.53 0.11 0.65
C VAL A 177 15.82 0.51 -0.04
N ASP A 178 16.19 -0.21 -1.08
CA ASP A 178 17.43 0.02 -1.85
C ASP A 178 18.69 0.08 -0.96
N GLY A 179 18.72 -0.73 0.10
CA GLY A 179 19.82 -0.84 1.04
C GLY A 179 19.82 0.18 2.18
N VAL A 180 18.76 0.97 2.34
CA VAL A 180 18.63 1.98 3.40
C VAL A 180 17.46 1.64 4.33
N PRO A 181 17.64 1.68 5.66
CA PRO A 181 16.54 1.52 6.61
C PRO A 181 15.46 2.59 6.45
N MET A 182 14.20 2.16 6.38
CA MET A 182 13.03 3.01 6.29
C MET A 182 12.17 2.90 7.53
N ASP A 183 11.72 4.02 8.07
CA ASP A 183 10.75 4.03 9.17
C ASP A 183 9.37 3.55 8.69
N ASN A 184 8.85 2.52 9.34
CA ASN A 184 7.50 1.99 9.08
C ASN A 184 6.59 2.09 10.31
N SER A 185 6.92 2.93 11.27
CA SER A 185 6.09 3.10 12.46
C SER A 185 4.74 3.72 12.09
N THR A 186 3.67 3.17 12.63
CA THR A 186 2.30 3.71 12.55
C THR A 186 1.91 4.47 13.82
N SER A 187 2.62 4.20 14.92
CA SER A 187 2.42 4.85 16.21
C SER A 187 3.65 5.68 16.57
N TYR A 188 3.40 6.88 17.04
CA TYR A 188 4.45 7.80 17.50
C TYR A 188 4.48 7.79 19.03
N ALA A 189 5.64 7.48 19.58
CA ALA A 189 5.83 7.44 21.04
C ALA A 189 5.39 8.76 21.71
N GLY A 190 4.65 8.67 22.79
CA GLY A 190 4.30 9.79 23.67
C GLY A 190 3.07 10.60 23.27
N GLY A 191 2.28 10.17 22.29
CA GLY A 191 1.03 10.87 21.96
C GLY A 191 -0.13 10.43 22.84
N ASN A 192 -0.70 11.36 23.63
CA ASN A 192 -2.10 11.23 24.00
C ASN A 192 -2.88 11.29 22.69
N ASN A 193 -3.15 10.12 22.15
CA ASN A 193 -3.99 10.00 20.99
C ASN A 193 -5.39 10.44 21.43
N ILE A 194 -5.91 11.51 20.87
CA ILE A 194 -7.27 11.97 21.15
C ILE A 194 -8.27 10.85 20.81
N THR A 195 -7.85 9.94 19.98
CA THR A 195 -8.52 8.69 19.67
C THR A 195 -8.13 7.55 20.63
N GLY A 196 -7.21 7.76 21.59
CA GLY A 196 -6.62 6.76 22.45
C GLY A 196 -7.60 5.90 23.26
N SER A 197 -7.88 6.25 24.50
CA SER A 197 -8.73 5.43 25.37
C SER A 197 -10.20 5.35 24.93
N ASN A 198 -10.69 6.32 24.14
CA ASN A 198 -12.08 6.38 23.67
C ASN A 198 -12.27 6.06 22.19
N GLY A 199 -11.24 5.63 21.50
CA GLY A 199 -11.36 5.20 20.12
C GLY A 199 -10.26 5.68 19.21
N GLY A 200 -10.11 5.06 18.04
CA GLY A 200 -9.00 5.23 17.14
C GLY A 200 -9.39 5.41 15.70
N VAL A 201 -8.71 6.34 15.10
CA VAL A 201 -8.56 6.42 13.65
C VAL A 201 -7.29 5.65 13.30
N SER A 202 -7.36 4.71 12.37
CA SER A 202 -6.19 3.99 11.90
C SER A 202 -5.27 4.93 11.13
N GLN A 203 -4.00 4.97 11.49
CA GLN A 203 -3.00 5.76 10.76
C GLN A 203 -2.37 4.95 9.63
N GLY A 204 -1.93 5.64 8.56
CA GLY A 204 -1.20 5.03 7.45
C GLY A 204 0.19 4.56 7.87
N SER A 205 0.67 3.50 7.23
CA SER A 205 2.06 3.05 7.31
C SER A 205 2.91 3.79 6.27
N ARG A 206 4.15 4.11 6.60
CA ARG A 206 5.09 4.70 5.62
C ARG A 206 5.41 3.76 4.45
N LEU A 207 5.18 2.45 4.58
CA LEU A 207 5.23 1.52 3.43
C LEU A 207 4.16 1.82 2.37
N ASN A 208 3.06 2.45 2.74
CA ASN A 208 2.04 2.89 1.79
C ASN A 208 2.54 4.02 0.87
N ASP A 209 3.64 4.68 1.24
CA ASP A 209 4.27 5.72 0.43
C ASP A 209 5.03 5.13 -0.78
N ILE A 210 5.33 3.82 -0.77
CA ILE A 210 5.99 3.12 -1.88
C ILE A 210 4.93 2.64 -2.88
N ASN A 211 5.20 2.88 -4.16
CA ASN A 211 4.39 2.35 -5.24
C ASN A 211 4.74 0.87 -5.52
N PRO A 212 3.78 -0.09 -5.44
CA PRO A 212 4.03 -1.49 -5.81
C PRO A 212 4.60 -1.68 -7.22
N SER A 213 4.20 -0.85 -8.18
CA SER A 213 4.69 -0.93 -9.56
C SER A 213 6.16 -0.52 -9.73
N ASP A 214 6.76 0.18 -8.75
CA ASP A 214 8.19 0.56 -8.76
C ASP A 214 9.10 -0.55 -8.21
N ILE A 215 8.52 -1.64 -7.68
CA ILE A 215 9.27 -2.72 -7.05
C ILE A 215 9.78 -3.71 -8.10
N GLU A 216 11.06 -4.03 -8.03
CA GLU A 216 11.68 -5.12 -8.79
C GLU A 216 11.55 -6.44 -8.04
N SER A 217 11.87 -6.43 -6.74
CA SER A 217 11.76 -7.62 -5.88
C SER A 217 11.60 -7.24 -4.41
N VAL A 218 11.00 -8.15 -3.64
CA VAL A 218 10.96 -8.09 -2.18
C VAL A 218 11.56 -9.36 -1.62
N ASN A 219 12.63 -9.22 -0.83
CA ASN A 219 13.26 -10.34 -0.15
C ASN A 219 12.95 -10.27 1.35
N VAL A 220 12.37 -11.34 1.90
CA VAL A 220 12.04 -11.45 3.31
C VAL A 220 13.05 -12.35 4.00
N LEU A 221 13.92 -11.74 4.83
CA LEU A 221 14.92 -12.43 5.63
C LEU A 221 14.32 -12.83 6.99
N LYS A 222 14.32 -14.13 7.28
CA LYS A 222 13.61 -14.71 8.42
C LYS A 222 14.56 -15.24 9.48
N GLY A 223 14.53 -14.65 10.68
CA GLY A 223 15.23 -15.17 11.84
C GLY A 223 16.59 -14.56 12.13
N ALA A 224 17.42 -15.26 12.92
CA ALA A 224 18.66 -14.74 13.49
C ALA A 224 19.74 -14.35 12.46
N SER A 225 19.74 -14.97 11.28
CA SER A 225 20.64 -14.60 10.18
C SER A 225 20.38 -13.21 9.61
N ALA A 226 19.11 -12.72 9.68
CA ALA A 226 18.81 -11.33 9.36
C ALA A 226 19.40 -10.38 10.43
N ALA A 227 19.37 -10.81 11.71
CA ALA A 227 19.90 -10.03 12.82
C ALA A 227 21.43 -9.90 12.78
N SER A 228 22.15 -10.89 12.24
CA SER A 228 23.62 -10.80 12.10
C SER A 228 24.06 -9.67 11.17
N LEU A 229 23.20 -9.32 10.19
CA LEU A 229 23.50 -8.29 9.19
C LEU A 229 23.07 -6.87 9.63
N TYR A 230 22.05 -6.76 10.49
CA TYR A 230 21.46 -5.47 10.88
C TYR A 230 21.34 -5.29 12.39
N GLY A 231 22.05 -6.11 13.15
CA GLY A 231 22.04 -6.03 14.61
C GLY A 231 20.67 -6.25 15.24
N SER A 232 20.47 -5.70 16.43
CA SER A 232 19.23 -5.84 17.22
C SER A 232 17.99 -5.26 16.53
N ALA A 233 18.12 -4.29 15.62
CA ALA A 233 17.00 -3.72 14.86
C ALA A 233 16.30 -4.76 13.97
N ALA A 234 17.00 -5.85 13.60
CA ALA A 234 16.47 -6.93 12.78
C ALA A 234 15.93 -8.14 13.59
N ALA A 235 15.77 -8.01 14.90
CA ALA A 235 15.30 -9.10 15.77
C ALA A 235 13.95 -9.71 15.33
N ASN A 236 13.09 -8.91 14.69
CA ASN A 236 11.79 -9.35 14.14
C ASN A 236 11.87 -9.75 12.65
N GLY A 237 13.08 -9.93 12.09
CA GLY A 237 13.32 -10.16 10.66
C GLY A 237 13.47 -8.87 9.86
N VAL A 238 13.76 -9.02 8.57
CA VAL A 238 13.98 -7.88 7.65
C VAL A 238 13.19 -8.09 6.37
N VAL A 239 12.59 -7.02 5.86
CA VAL A 239 11.98 -6.96 4.52
C VAL A 239 12.83 -6.03 3.66
N VAL A 240 13.53 -6.60 2.69
CA VAL A 240 14.38 -5.86 1.74
C VAL A 240 13.59 -5.62 0.46
N ILE A 241 13.34 -4.37 0.13
CA ILE A 241 12.63 -3.93 -1.07
C ILE A 241 13.67 -3.36 -2.04
N THR A 242 13.72 -3.92 -3.24
CA THR A 242 14.55 -3.40 -4.34
C THR A 242 13.64 -2.74 -5.36
N THR A 243 13.97 -1.50 -5.76
CA THR A 243 13.19 -0.77 -6.75
C THR A 243 13.75 -0.96 -8.16
N LYS A 244 12.89 -0.82 -9.17
CA LYS A 244 13.23 -0.97 -10.59
C LYS A 244 14.33 -0.02 -11.01
N LYS A 245 15.23 -0.51 -11.85
CA LYS A 245 16.31 0.27 -12.47
C LYS A 245 16.04 0.47 -13.95
N GLY A 246 16.70 1.44 -14.57
CA GLY A 246 16.72 1.56 -16.01
C GLY A 246 17.41 0.36 -16.65
N LYS A 247 16.90 -0.05 -17.80
CA LYS A 247 17.55 -1.09 -18.65
C LYS A 247 18.22 -0.40 -19.83
N ARG A 248 19.33 -0.97 -20.31
CA ARG A 248 20.00 -0.46 -21.52
C ARG A 248 19.07 -0.66 -22.73
N GLY A 249 19.16 0.24 -23.69
CA GLY A 249 18.37 0.22 -24.91
C GLY A 249 17.51 1.46 -25.09
N LYS A 250 16.66 1.43 -26.12
CA LYS A 250 15.76 2.54 -26.47
C LYS A 250 14.81 2.87 -25.31
N ALA A 251 14.46 4.13 -25.18
CA ALA A 251 13.48 4.57 -24.20
C ALA A 251 12.14 3.82 -24.40
N ARG A 252 11.64 3.22 -23.32
CA ARG A 252 10.31 2.60 -23.26
C ARG A 252 9.42 3.45 -22.41
N VAL A 253 8.26 3.81 -22.94
CA VAL A 253 7.21 4.53 -22.23
C VAL A 253 6.05 3.57 -22.01
N SER A 254 5.57 3.45 -20.79
CA SER A 254 4.38 2.67 -20.45
C SER A 254 3.41 3.55 -19.68
N PHE A 255 2.18 3.56 -20.11
CA PHE A 255 1.08 4.17 -19.39
C PHE A 255 0.04 3.09 -19.06
N LYS A 256 -0.33 3.00 -17.79
CA LYS A 256 -1.35 2.08 -17.30
C LYS A 256 -2.38 2.87 -16.51
N THR A 257 -3.65 2.64 -16.81
CA THR A 257 -4.76 3.10 -15.98
C THR A 257 -5.51 1.89 -15.45
N SER A 258 -6.02 1.96 -14.24
CA SER A 258 -6.88 0.95 -13.64
C SER A 258 -7.98 1.61 -12.85
N TYR A 259 -9.17 1.03 -12.95
CA TYR A 259 -10.33 1.43 -12.19
C TYR A 259 -10.92 0.20 -11.49
N SER A 260 -11.23 0.32 -10.21
CA SER A 260 -11.80 -0.76 -9.41
C SER A 260 -12.99 -0.28 -8.60
N PHE A 261 -13.89 -1.21 -8.29
CA PHE A 261 -15.03 -1.04 -7.40
C PHE A 261 -14.88 -1.98 -6.23
N ASP A 262 -15.16 -1.48 -5.03
CA ASP A 262 -15.12 -2.24 -3.80
C ASP A 262 -16.53 -2.28 -3.19
N GLU A 263 -17.06 -3.49 -2.95
CA GLU A 263 -18.37 -3.69 -2.35
C GLU A 263 -18.25 -4.65 -1.16
N ILE A 264 -19.20 -4.53 -0.24
CA ILE A 264 -19.27 -5.44 0.92
C ILE A 264 -19.87 -6.75 0.44
N SER A 265 -19.10 -7.84 0.49
CA SER A 265 -19.56 -9.17 0.11
C SER A 265 -20.40 -9.82 1.20
N GLU A 266 -20.03 -9.60 2.47
CA GLU A 266 -20.72 -10.17 3.63
C GLU A 266 -20.75 -9.19 4.80
N ARG A 267 -21.78 -9.26 5.61
CA ARG A 267 -21.93 -8.49 6.84
C ARG A 267 -22.36 -9.39 8.00
N ILE A 268 -22.10 -8.93 9.21
CA ILE A 268 -22.63 -9.59 10.41
C ILE A 268 -24.15 -9.47 10.38
N ALA A 269 -24.84 -10.60 10.47
CA ALA A 269 -26.30 -10.62 10.57
C ALA A 269 -26.73 -9.94 11.88
N MET A 270 -27.63 -8.97 11.75
CA MET A 270 -28.21 -8.24 12.87
C MET A 270 -29.59 -8.79 13.18
N GLN A 271 -29.96 -8.80 14.47
CA GLN A 271 -31.30 -9.18 14.87
C GLN A 271 -32.31 -8.05 14.57
N ASP A 272 -33.50 -8.41 14.17
CA ASP A 272 -34.64 -7.53 13.86
C ASP A 272 -35.95 -7.94 14.59
N THR A 273 -35.84 -8.88 15.51
CA THR A 273 -36.95 -9.54 16.21
C THR A 273 -37.34 -8.81 17.48
N TRP A 274 -36.37 -8.27 18.22
CA TRP A 274 -36.58 -7.60 19.50
C TRP A 274 -36.32 -6.09 19.38
N GLY A 275 -37.21 -5.30 19.96
CA GLY A 275 -37.09 -3.84 19.99
C GLY A 275 -36.09 -3.33 21.02
N GLN A 276 -35.86 -2.02 21.01
CA GLN A 276 -35.07 -1.34 22.02
C GLN A 276 -35.69 -1.50 23.41
N GLY A 277 -34.90 -1.90 24.40
CA GLY A 277 -35.39 -2.10 25.75
C GLY A 277 -34.70 -3.23 26.47
N ARG A 278 -35.30 -3.66 27.60
CA ARG A 278 -34.74 -4.68 28.48
C ARG A 278 -35.82 -5.55 29.08
N SER A 279 -35.52 -6.85 29.26
CA SER A 279 -36.38 -7.82 29.96
C SER A 279 -37.80 -7.91 29.38
N GLY A 280 -37.93 -7.88 28.06
CA GLY A 280 -39.21 -7.98 27.37
C GLY A 280 -40.06 -6.69 27.35
N VAL A 281 -39.47 -5.55 27.75
CA VAL A 281 -40.19 -4.26 27.81
C VAL A 281 -39.47 -3.20 26.97
N TYR A 282 -40.22 -2.54 26.08
CA TYR A 282 -39.70 -1.40 25.30
C TYR A 282 -39.20 -0.28 26.20
N GLY A 283 -38.14 0.36 25.82
CA GLY A 283 -37.58 1.50 26.53
C GLY A 283 -36.64 2.36 25.69
N GLU A 284 -37.14 3.48 25.16
CA GLU A 284 -36.43 4.36 24.23
C GLU A 284 -35.08 4.88 24.71
N THR A 285 -34.86 4.95 26.03
CA THR A 285 -33.61 5.48 26.60
C THR A 285 -32.62 4.37 26.97
N ARG A 286 -32.95 3.11 26.71
CA ARG A 286 -32.14 1.95 27.05
C ARG A 286 -31.04 1.73 26.03
N ALA A 287 -29.95 1.12 26.48
CA ALA A 287 -28.81 0.75 25.65
C ALA A 287 -28.97 -0.67 25.05
N GLU A 288 -29.86 -1.42 25.60
CA GLU A 288 -30.10 -2.83 25.28
C GLU A 288 -31.14 -2.97 24.16
N SER A 289 -31.07 -4.06 23.40
CA SER A 289 -31.93 -4.39 22.27
C SER A 289 -32.65 -5.73 22.48
N TRP A 290 -33.16 -5.95 23.67
CA TRP A 290 -34.05 -7.09 24.03
C TRP A 290 -35.23 -6.61 24.88
N GLY A 291 -35.87 -5.59 24.30
CA GLY A 291 -37.12 -5.06 24.80
C GLY A 291 -38.28 -6.01 24.50
N ASP A 292 -39.33 -5.45 23.96
CA ASP A 292 -40.51 -6.20 23.54
C ASP A 292 -40.29 -6.96 22.22
N TYR A 293 -41.09 -7.99 21.98
CA TYR A 293 -41.11 -8.74 20.73
C TYR A 293 -41.86 -7.92 19.68
N ILE A 294 -41.17 -7.48 18.61
CA ILE A 294 -41.71 -6.55 17.62
C ILE A 294 -42.96 -7.08 16.93
N ALA A 295 -43.05 -8.41 16.70
CA ALA A 295 -44.21 -9.01 16.06
C ALA A 295 -45.50 -8.93 16.91
N ASP A 296 -45.38 -8.81 18.23
CA ASP A 296 -46.52 -8.71 19.15
C ASP A 296 -47.09 -7.31 19.29
N ARG A 297 -46.42 -6.28 18.72
CA ARG A 297 -46.91 -4.91 18.71
C ARG A 297 -48.21 -4.81 17.92
N SER A 298 -49.04 -3.87 18.27
CA SER A 298 -50.36 -3.66 17.59
C SER A 298 -50.26 -3.27 16.13
N GLY A 299 -49.11 -2.67 15.72
CA GLY A 299 -48.96 -1.97 14.44
C GLY A 299 -49.56 -0.55 14.50
N GLY A 300 -49.23 0.26 13.50
CA GLY A 300 -49.69 1.65 13.41
C GLY A 300 -48.78 2.64 14.16
N SER A 301 -49.33 3.80 14.49
CA SER A 301 -48.58 4.93 15.03
C SER A 301 -48.21 4.70 16.51
N ASP A 302 -46.98 5.09 16.88
CA ASP A 302 -46.53 5.11 18.25
C ASP A 302 -47.30 6.15 19.11
N GLY A 303 -47.46 5.90 20.38
CA GLY A 303 -47.92 6.86 21.38
C GLY A 303 -46.76 7.72 21.90
N TYR A 304 -46.97 9.02 22.07
CA TYR A 304 -45.91 9.95 22.47
C TYR A 304 -46.23 10.66 23.75
N LYS A 305 -45.22 10.90 24.58
CA LYS A 305 -45.27 11.78 25.73
C LYS A 305 -45.04 13.22 25.35
N SER A 306 -45.75 14.16 26.01
CA SER A 306 -45.44 15.58 25.94
C SER A 306 -44.12 15.89 26.66
N GLY A 307 -43.38 16.90 26.21
CA GLY A 307 -42.15 17.34 26.83
C GLY A 307 -41.08 17.65 25.81
N ALA A 308 -39.86 17.22 26.05
CA ALA A 308 -38.76 17.42 25.11
C ALA A 308 -39.00 16.75 23.76
N TYR A 309 -38.49 17.34 22.69
CA TYR A 309 -38.58 16.80 21.34
C TYR A 309 -37.38 17.17 20.50
N PHE A 310 -37.23 16.52 19.38
CA PHE A 310 -36.18 16.77 18.40
C PHE A 310 -36.82 17.05 17.03
N ILE A 311 -36.32 18.07 16.33
CA ILE A 311 -36.69 18.35 14.94
C ILE A 311 -35.48 18.09 14.08
N ALA A 312 -35.57 17.11 13.19
CA ALA A 312 -34.53 16.79 12.22
C ALA A 312 -34.39 17.88 11.14
N GLU A 313 -33.26 17.93 10.42
CA GLU A 313 -33.03 18.93 9.37
C GLU A 313 -34.09 18.90 8.25
N ASN A 314 -34.72 17.75 8.00
CA ASN A 314 -35.84 17.60 7.05
C ASN A 314 -37.20 18.06 7.64
N GLY A 315 -37.21 18.59 8.85
CA GLY A 315 -38.43 19.07 9.54
C GLY A 315 -39.21 17.97 10.28
N ARG A 316 -38.82 16.71 10.22
CA ARG A 316 -39.50 15.63 10.93
C ARG A 316 -39.33 15.79 12.44
N LYS A 317 -40.44 15.73 13.18
CA LYS A 317 -40.45 15.85 14.64
C LYS A 317 -40.42 14.48 15.29
N TYR A 318 -39.54 14.32 16.26
CA TYR A 318 -39.41 13.14 17.12
C TYR A 318 -39.71 13.51 18.57
N GLN A 319 -40.51 12.70 19.23
CA GLN A 319 -40.89 12.87 20.62
C GLN A 319 -40.59 11.59 21.39
N LEU A 320 -40.53 11.70 22.72
CA LEU A 320 -40.35 10.52 23.57
C LEU A 320 -41.53 9.56 23.39
N VAL A 321 -41.22 8.33 23.03
CA VAL A 321 -42.22 7.27 22.83
C VAL A 321 -42.70 6.75 24.17
N ASP A 322 -44.01 6.75 24.40
CA ASP A 322 -44.66 6.17 25.56
C ASP A 322 -45.10 4.72 25.28
N THR A 323 -45.75 4.52 24.15
CA THR A 323 -46.26 3.23 23.73
C THR A 323 -45.71 2.93 22.33
N LYS A 324 -44.89 1.89 22.22
CA LYS A 324 -44.31 1.46 20.94
C LYS A 324 -45.29 0.53 20.22
N ASN A 325 -45.85 1.00 19.12
CA ASN A 325 -46.83 0.25 18.32
C ASN A 325 -46.26 -0.18 16.96
N SER A 326 -45.34 0.62 16.38
CA SER A 326 -44.77 0.33 15.07
C SER A 326 -43.97 -0.98 15.06
N LYS A 327 -44.18 -1.79 14.02
CA LYS A 327 -43.44 -3.03 13.73
C LYS A 327 -42.28 -2.81 12.76
N GLU A 328 -42.03 -1.56 12.37
CA GLU A 328 -40.96 -1.24 11.42
C GLU A 328 -39.58 -1.51 12.05
N THR A 329 -38.66 -2.04 11.23
CA THR A 329 -37.25 -2.24 11.53
C THR A 329 -36.38 -1.54 10.49
N PHE A 330 -35.21 -1.10 10.89
CA PHE A 330 -34.34 -0.22 10.08
C PHE A 330 -32.89 -0.73 10.04
N VAL A 331 -32.68 -2.03 10.22
CA VAL A 331 -31.35 -2.63 10.25
C VAL A 331 -30.59 -2.39 8.95
N ASP A 332 -31.26 -2.67 7.81
CA ASP A 332 -30.65 -2.52 6.49
C ASP A 332 -30.46 -1.06 6.10
N GLU A 333 -31.45 -0.22 6.41
CA GLU A 333 -31.41 1.21 6.14
C GLU A 333 -30.28 1.90 6.91
N ASN A 334 -30.11 1.58 8.20
CA ASN A 334 -29.05 2.11 9.02
C ASN A 334 -27.68 1.70 8.48
N PHE A 335 -27.52 0.44 8.09
CA PHE A 335 -26.29 -0.07 7.50
C PHE A 335 -25.98 0.61 6.17
N ASN A 336 -26.92 0.60 5.23
CA ASN A 336 -26.74 1.16 3.90
C ASN A 336 -26.62 2.70 3.90
N SER A 337 -27.06 3.37 4.96
CA SER A 337 -26.87 4.82 5.11
C SER A 337 -25.39 5.20 5.30
N VAL A 338 -24.60 4.31 5.87
CA VAL A 338 -23.18 4.53 6.22
C VAL A 338 -22.25 3.93 5.17
N PHE A 339 -22.60 2.77 4.64
CA PHE A 339 -21.81 2.07 3.65
C PHE A 339 -22.30 2.31 2.22
N GLY A 340 -21.41 2.15 1.27
CA GLY A 340 -21.67 2.24 -0.17
C GLY A 340 -20.62 1.48 -0.95
N THR A 341 -20.63 1.66 -2.27
CA THR A 341 -19.58 1.19 -3.17
C THR A 341 -18.38 2.12 -3.08
N GLY A 342 -17.22 1.58 -2.77
CA GLY A 342 -15.95 2.26 -2.90
C GLY A 342 -15.45 2.21 -4.35
N ASN A 343 -14.55 3.10 -4.72
CA ASN A 343 -13.94 3.10 -6.04
C ASN A 343 -12.46 3.53 -5.94
N ALA A 344 -11.65 3.09 -6.90
CA ALA A 344 -10.29 3.58 -7.02
C ALA A 344 -9.90 3.76 -8.48
N LEU A 345 -9.36 4.93 -8.80
CA LEU A 345 -8.75 5.27 -10.07
C LEU A 345 -7.25 5.43 -9.89
N GLN A 346 -6.46 4.69 -10.67
CA GLN A 346 -5.02 4.74 -10.62
C GLN A 346 -4.45 4.92 -12.02
N ASN A 347 -3.54 5.89 -12.14
CA ASN A 347 -2.80 6.19 -13.35
C ASN A 347 -1.30 6.06 -13.09
N ASP A 348 -0.62 5.23 -13.88
CA ASP A 348 0.81 4.97 -13.79
C ASP A 348 1.48 5.34 -15.12
N LEU A 349 2.44 6.24 -15.09
CA LEU A 349 3.35 6.53 -16.20
C LEU A 349 4.76 6.06 -15.82
N THR A 350 5.39 5.26 -16.66
CA THR A 350 6.78 4.87 -16.48
C THR A 350 7.58 5.14 -17.75
N VAL A 351 8.81 5.63 -17.59
CA VAL A 351 9.78 5.84 -18.67
C VAL A 351 11.09 5.22 -18.25
N SER A 352 11.60 4.28 -19.02
CA SER A 352 12.90 3.65 -18.74
C SER A 352 13.73 3.52 -19.99
N GLY A 353 15.04 3.65 -19.87
CA GLY A 353 15.97 3.54 -20.98
C GLY A 353 17.41 3.68 -20.55
N GLY A 354 18.33 3.66 -21.50
CA GLY A 354 19.74 3.86 -21.22
C GLY A 354 20.63 3.49 -22.40
N ASN A 355 21.91 3.74 -22.21
CA ASN A 355 22.98 3.36 -23.11
C ASN A 355 24.07 2.57 -22.37
N GLU A 356 25.24 2.38 -22.94
CA GLU A 356 26.35 1.65 -22.31
C GLU A 356 26.86 2.35 -21.03
N ASN A 357 26.73 3.66 -20.94
CA ASN A 357 27.30 4.48 -19.86
C ASN A 357 26.26 4.95 -18.84
N SER A 358 24.97 4.92 -19.16
CA SER A 358 23.94 5.41 -18.25
C SER A 358 22.61 4.69 -18.46
N ASN A 359 21.85 4.55 -17.39
CA ASN A 359 20.47 4.08 -17.42
C ASN A 359 19.59 4.91 -16.48
N TYR A 360 18.32 4.98 -16.79
CA TYR A 360 17.34 5.69 -15.99
C TYR A 360 15.99 4.96 -15.95
N PHE A 361 15.32 5.07 -14.83
CA PHE A 361 13.94 4.70 -14.62
C PHE A 361 13.22 5.88 -13.96
N PHE A 362 12.17 6.36 -14.61
CA PHE A 362 11.28 7.37 -14.07
C PHE A 362 9.87 6.81 -13.96
N SER A 363 9.18 7.09 -12.86
CA SER A 363 7.76 6.79 -12.69
C SER A 363 7.02 7.98 -12.10
N LEU A 364 5.78 8.17 -12.56
CA LEU A 364 4.80 9.09 -11.99
C LEU A 364 3.49 8.33 -11.82
N ARG A 365 2.93 8.37 -10.63
CA ARG A 365 1.68 7.70 -10.32
C ARG A 365 0.74 8.61 -9.56
N HIS A 366 -0.54 8.51 -9.88
CA HIS A 366 -1.62 9.13 -9.13
C HIS A 366 -2.69 8.09 -8.83
N LEU A 367 -3.11 8.01 -7.57
CA LEU A 367 -4.16 7.14 -7.05
C LEU A 367 -5.17 8.01 -6.31
N GLU A 368 -6.43 7.92 -6.70
CA GLU A 368 -7.59 8.41 -5.96
C GLU A 368 -8.43 7.21 -5.55
N GLN A 369 -8.79 7.11 -4.28
CA GLN A 369 -9.60 6.01 -3.75
C GLN A 369 -10.62 6.54 -2.75
N ASP A 370 -11.91 6.25 -3.01
CA ASP A 370 -12.98 6.37 -2.05
C ASP A 370 -13.24 5.00 -1.41
N GLY A 371 -13.45 4.97 -0.10
CA GLY A 371 -13.72 3.74 0.61
C GLY A 371 -15.18 3.33 0.58
N ILE A 372 -15.45 2.10 1.02
CA ILE A 372 -16.82 1.58 1.21
C ILE A 372 -17.57 2.30 2.34
N ILE A 373 -16.88 2.95 3.28
CA ILE A 373 -17.47 3.84 4.26
C ILE A 373 -17.58 5.22 3.62
N LYS A 374 -18.78 5.79 3.61
CA LYS A 374 -19.01 7.12 3.06
C LYS A 374 -18.07 8.15 3.66
N ASN A 375 -17.60 9.10 2.85
CA ASN A 375 -16.64 10.15 3.21
C ASN A 375 -15.24 9.67 3.63
N SER A 376 -14.92 8.38 3.52
CA SER A 376 -13.55 7.92 3.65
C SER A 376 -12.82 8.00 2.31
N SER A 377 -11.62 8.58 2.28
CA SER A 377 -10.86 8.76 1.04
C SER A 377 -9.36 8.67 1.26
N TYR A 378 -8.65 8.36 0.18
CA TYR A 378 -7.19 8.34 0.14
C TYR A 378 -6.69 8.74 -1.24
N GLU A 379 -5.87 9.76 -1.29
CA GLU A 379 -5.16 10.21 -2.47
C GLU A 379 -3.66 9.97 -2.28
N ARG A 380 -2.97 9.55 -3.34
CA ARG A 380 -1.52 9.43 -3.34
C ARG A 380 -0.93 9.78 -4.69
N THR A 381 0.04 10.71 -4.69
CA THR A 381 0.88 11.02 -5.84
C THR A 381 2.32 10.63 -5.53
N ASN A 382 2.91 9.79 -6.38
CA ASN A 382 4.31 9.38 -6.29
C ASN A 382 5.07 9.80 -7.54
N ALA A 383 6.29 10.31 -7.36
CA ALA A 383 7.26 10.48 -8.43
C ALA A 383 8.58 9.82 -8.00
N ARG A 384 9.20 9.03 -8.88
CA ARG A 384 10.48 8.36 -8.64
C ARG A 384 11.41 8.54 -9.83
N LEU A 385 12.68 8.76 -9.53
CA LEU A 385 13.77 8.76 -10.50
C LEU A 385 14.91 7.90 -9.95
N ASN A 386 15.25 6.84 -10.66
CA ASN A 386 16.45 6.04 -10.43
C ASN A 386 17.37 6.26 -11.62
N TYR A 387 18.57 6.73 -11.36
CA TYR A 387 19.58 7.05 -12.38
C TYR A 387 20.90 6.41 -12.01
N GLU A 388 21.58 5.82 -12.98
CA GLU A 388 22.91 5.25 -12.83
C GLU A 388 23.78 5.71 -14.02
N ALA A 389 25.01 6.13 -13.72
CA ALA A 389 25.98 6.52 -14.74
C ALA A 389 27.35 5.92 -14.43
N LYS A 390 27.95 5.28 -15.41
CA LYS A 390 29.36 4.92 -15.43
C LYS A 390 30.17 6.16 -15.87
N ILE A 391 30.90 6.75 -14.93
CA ILE A 391 31.78 7.88 -15.23
C ILE A 391 33.00 7.36 -16.02
N ASN A 392 33.49 6.19 -15.64
CA ASN A 392 34.50 5.40 -16.33
C ASN A 392 34.39 3.94 -15.87
N ASP A 393 35.29 3.06 -16.32
CA ASP A 393 35.26 1.63 -15.98
C ASP A 393 35.44 1.33 -14.48
N LYS A 394 35.94 2.28 -13.71
CA LYS A 394 36.21 2.14 -12.28
C LYS A 394 35.21 2.87 -11.39
N ILE A 395 34.47 3.84 -11.92
CA ILE A 395 33.62 4.75 -11.14
C ILE A 395 32.19 4.71 -11.67
N THR A 396 31.26 4.32 -10.82
CA THR A 396 29.80 4.36 -11.08
C THR A 396 29.13 5.25 -10.05
N LEU A 397 28.35 6.22 -10.53
CA LEU A 397 27.46 7.04 -9.72
C LEU A 397 26.02 6.54 -9.90
N SER A 398 25.29 6.31 -8.83
CA SER A 398 23.86 6.07 -8.89
C SER A 398 23.13 6.96 -7.90
N THR A 399 21.91 7.33 -8.23
CA THR A 399 21.04 8.08 -7.32
C THR A 399 19.61 7.56 -7.44
N ARG A 400 18.92 7.51 -6.31
CA ARG A 400 17.51 7.19 -6.21
C ARG A 400 16.81 8.33 -5.52
N MET A 401 15.78 8.86 -6.18
CA MET A 401 14.98 9.97 -5.66
C MET A 401 13.52 9.56 -5.68
N ALA A 402 12.81 9.85 -4.63
CA ALA A 402 11.38 9.64 -4.55
C ALA A 402 10.70 10.81 -3.85
N TYR A 403 9.57 11.22 -4.39
CA TYR A 403 8.63 12.14 -3.75
C TYR A 403 7.29 11.44 -3.60
N THR A 404 6.66 11.62 -2.45
CA THR A 404 5.32 11.11 -2.19
C THR A 404 4.50 12.17 -1.49
N TYR A 405 3.33 12.44 -2.04
CA TYR A 405 2.27 13.19 -1.40
C TYR A 405 1.11 12.26 -1.12
N THR A 406 0.54 12.31 0.10
CA THR A 406 -0.70 11.62 0.44
C THR A 406 -1.65 12.56 1.15
N ASP A 407 -2.95 12.45 0.84
CA ASP A 407 -4.04 13.09 1.57
C ASP A 407 -5.10 12.01 1.88
N SER A 408 -5.65 12.01 3.07
CA SER A 408 -6.65 11.03 3.45
C SER A 408 -7.64 11.61 4.44
N ASN A 409 -8.92 11.29 4.23
CA ASN A 409 -9.98 11.45 5.23
C ASN A 409 -10.36 10.07 5.76
N ARG A 410 -10.28 9.91 7.07
CA ARG A 410 -10.47 8.62 7.75
C ARG A 410 -11.61 8.71 8.74
N ILE A 411 -12.37 7.63 8.83
CA ILE A 411 -13.52 7.55 9.73
C ILE A 411 -13.10 6.94 11.06
N GLN A 412 -13.65 7.42 12.16
CA GLN A 412 -13.38 6.87 13.48
C GLN A 412 -13.97 5.47 13.61
N GLN A 413 -13.10 4.46 13.64
CA GLN A 413 -13.48 3.05 13.66
C GLN A 413 -13.66 2.51 15.08
N SER A 414 -12.68 2.74 15.94
CA SER A 414 -12.61 2.18 17.29
C SER A 414 -12.96 3.21 18.32
N SER A 415 -14.05 3.02 19.03
CA SER A 415 -14.45 3.76 20.22
C SER A 415 -15.65 3.10 20.87
N ASN A 416 -15.65 3.08 22.18
CA ASN A 416 -16.83 2.64 22.92
C ASN A 416 -18.03 3.59 22.74
N VAL A 417 -17.79 4.84 22.39
CA VAL A 417 -18.81 5.91 22.35
C VAL A 417 -19.11 6.35 20.93
N SER A 418 -18.07 6.50 20.08
CA SER A 418 -18.17 7.10 18.75
C SER A 418 -17.64 6.17 17.63
N GLY A 419 -17.29 4.92 17.93
CA GLY A 419 -16.79 3.98 16.93
C GLY A 419 -17.90 3.53 15.97
N LEU A 420 -17.63 3.62 14.69
CA LEU A 420 -18.61 3.38 13.63
C LEU A 420 -19.28 2.01 13.72
N MET A 421 -18.48 0.94 13.65
CA MET A 421 -19.03 -0.44 13.65
C MET A 421 -19.74 -0.79 14.95
N LEU A 422 -19.16 -0.40 16.09
CA LEU A 422 -19.79 -0.65 17.37
C LEU A 422 -21.08 0.16 17.53
N GLY A 423 -21.12 1.38 16.99
CA GLY A 423 -22.33 2.21 16.92
C GLY A 423 -23.44 1.54 16.13
N LEU A 424 -23.13 0.99 14.96
CA LEU A 424 -24.08 0.26 14.11
C LEU A 424 -24.58 -1.01 14.80
N LEU A 425 -23.67 -1.84 15.33
CA LEU A 425 -24.02 -3.11 15.99
C LEU A 425 -24.87 -2.93 17.27
N ARG A 426 -24.79 -1.76 17.89
CA ARG A 426 -25.57 -1.41 19.08
C ARG A 426 -26.90 -0.74 18.78
N THR A 427 -27.08 -0.24 17.57
CA THR A 427 -28.31 0.44 17.18
C THR A 427 -29.46 -0.56 17.16
N PRO A 428 -30.54 -0.33 17.95
CA PRO A 428 -31.69 -1.22 17.97
C PRO A 428 -32.35 -1.32 16.61
N ALA A 429 -32.97 -2.47 16.31
CA ALA A 429 -33.60 -2.73 15.03
C ALA A 429 -34.71 -1.74 14.69
N ASP A 430 -35.47 -1.31 15.69
CA ASP A 430 -36.60 -0.40 15.55
C ASP A 430 -36.25 1.10 15.68
N PHE A 431 -34.95 1.44 15.64
CA PHE A 431 -34.47 2.82 15.62
C PHE A 431 -34.01 3.23 14.22
N ASP A 432 -34.73 4.16 13.60
CA ASP A 432 -34.30 4.81 12.36
C ASP A 432 -33.21 5.85 12.65
N GLY A 433 -31.98 5.54 12.28
CA GLY A 433 -30.80 6.41 12.52
C GLY A 433 -30.59 7.51 11.48
N ARG A 434 -31.35 7.51 10.38
CA ARG A 434 -31.11 8.36 9.20
C ARG A 434 -31.31 9.86 9.48
N ASP A 435 -32.31 10.22 10.28
CA ASP A 435 -32.54 11.58 10.74
C ASP A 435 -31.67 11.91 11.96
N TYR A 436 -30.37 11.91 11.74
CA TYR A 436 -29.35 11.93 12.80
C TYR A 436 -29.00 13.31 13.34
N LYS A 437 -29.35 14.40 12.59
CA LYS A 437 -28.97 15.78 12.90
C LYS A 437 -30.17 16.72 12.88
N GLY A 438 -30.18 17.70 13.79
CA GLY A 438 -31.25 18.69 13.89
C GLY A 438 -31.15 19.56 15.14
N SER A 439 -32.31 20.03 15.62
CA SER A 439 -32.46 20.80 16.85
C SER A 439 -33.15 19.99 17.93
N TYR A 440 -32.58 20.00 19.14
CA TYR A 440 -33.20 19.46 20.35
C TYR A 440 -33.90 20.56 21.12
N PHE A 441 -35.14 20.34 21.53
CA PHE A 441 -35.93 21.23 22.37
C PHE A 441 -36.14 20.57 23.73
N SER A 442 -35.71 21.25 24.79
CA SER A 442 -35.94 20.77 26.15
C SER A 442 -37.41 20.90 26.54
N SER A 443 -37.83 20.21 27.62
CA SER A 443 -39.19 20.34 28.15
C SER A 443 -39.54 21.78 28.60
N GLY A 444 -38.54 22.60 28.87
CA GLY A 444 -38.68 24.04 29.16
C GLY A 444 -38.70 24.96 27.94
N GLY A 445 -38.68 24.39 26.71
CA GLY A 445 -38.72 25.15 25.47
C GLY A 445 -37.38 25.70 24.96
N THR A 446 -36.25 25.41 25.65
CA THR A 446 -34.93 25.86 25.20
C THR A 446 -34.52 25.05 23.98
N GLU A 447 -34.16 25.73 22.89
CA GLU A 447 -33.62 25.14 21.67
C GLU A 447 -32.10 24.96 21.77
N TYR A 448 -31.63 23.79 21.34
CA TYR A 448 -30.21 23.43 21.14
C TYR A 448 -30.03 23.04 19.68
N ILE A 449 -29.48 23.92 18.87
CA ILE A 449 -29.21 23.68 17.43
C ILE A 449 -28.07 22.73 17.21
N ASN A 450 -27.97 22.14 16.01
CA ASN A 450 -26.90 21.23 15.57
C ASN A 450 -26.64 20.11 16.59
N ARG A 451 -27.67 19.38 16.95
CA ARG A 451 -27.59 18.23 17.85
C ARG A 451 -27.73 16.92 17.09
N GLY A 452 -27.02 15.92 17.56
CA GLY A 452 -27.16 14.57 17.07
C GLY A 452 -28.29 13.81 17.76
N ARG A 453 -29.08 13.06 16.99
CA ARG A 453 -30.06 12.12 17.49
C ARG A 453 -29.49 10.70 17.44
N SER A 454 -29.45 10.02 18.56
CA SER A 454 -29.07 8.62 18.67
C SER A 454 -30.08 7.84 19.50
N TYR A 455 -30.01 6.52 19.44
CA TYR A 455 -30.98 5.64 20.13
C TYR A 455 -30.93 5.77 21.66
N ARG A 456 -29.87 6.31 22.25
CA ARG A 456 -29.72 6.41 23.70
C ARG A 456 -29.62 7.85 24.16
N LYS A 457 -30.48 8.26 25.08
CA LYS A 457 -30.54 9.56 25.74
C LYS A 457 -30.75 10.79 24.85
N SER A 458 -31.24 10.63 23.62
CA SER A 458 -31.38 11.81 22.76
C SER A 458 -32.65 12.62 23.02
N ILE A 459 -33.72 12.02 23.52
CA ILE A 459 -34.97 12.73 23.76
C ILE A 459 -35.39 12.51 25.19
N GLY A 460 -35.71 13.60 25.89
CA GLY A 460 -36.17 13.58 27.26
C GLY A 460 -35.11 13.52 28.37
N GLN A 461 -33.84 13.25 28.05
CA GLN A 461 -32.77 13.15 29.06
C GLN A 461 -31.59 14.10 28.85
N SER A 462 -31.22 14.43 27.61
CA SER A 462 -30.04 15.26 27.34
C SER A 462 -30.10 15.83 25.91
N SER A 463 -29.59 17.04 25.74
CA SER A 463 -29.34 17.64 24.44
C SER A 463 -28.15 17.02 23.71
N ASN A 464 -27.38 16.17 24.37
CA ASN A 464 -26.20 15.49 23.80
C ASN A 464 -26.41 13.98 23.71
N GLN A 465 -25.84 13.37 22.71
CA GLN A 465 -25.84 11.93 22.53
C GLN A 465 -25.05 11.23 23.65
N SER A 466 -25.46 10.05 24.08
CA SER A 466 -24.64 9.18 24.95
C SER A 466 -23.71 8.28 24.15
N TYR A 467 -24.18 7.82 23.00
CA TYR A 467 -23.40 7.18 21.97
C TYR A 467 -23.62 7.93 20.67
N THR A 468 -22.57 8.20 19.94
CA THR A 468 -22.65 8.93 18.67
C THR A 468 -23.43 8.12 17.65
N ASN A 469 -24.37 8.75 16.97
CA ASN A 469 -25.04 8.12 15.82
C ASN A 469 -23.98 7.82 14.73
N PRO A 470 -23.97 6.62 14.12
CA PRO A 470 -23.04 6.28 13.05
C PRO A 470 -22.97 7.30 11.91
N LEU A 471 -24.13 7.85 11.50
CA LEU A 471 -24.18 8.90 10.48
C LEU A 471 -23.54 10.22 10.92
N TRP A 472 -23.64 10.56 12.20
CA TRP A 472 -22.91 11.69 12.76
C TRP A 472 -21.40 11.48 12.67
N THR A 473 -20.92 10.26 13.01
CA THR A 473 -19.49 9.92 12.89
C THR A 473 -18.97 10.07 11.47
N VAL A 474 -19.77 9.65 10.49
CA VAL A 474 -19.36 9.68 9.07
C VAL A 474 -19.45 11.09 8.46
N ASN A 475 -20.43 11.90 8.85
CA ASN A 475 -20.72 13.15 8.16
C ASN A 475 -20.21 14.40 8.91
N GLU A 476 -20.12 14.36 10.24
CA GLU A 476 -19.83 15.55 11.04
C GLU A 476 -18.46 15.53 11.72
N GLN A 477 -17.84 14.34 11.89
CA GLN A 477 -16.48 14.23 12.41
C GLN A 477 -15.48 14.25 11.26
N GLU A 478 -14.35 14.95 11.43
CA GLU A 478 -13.25 14.94 10.46
C GLU A 478 -11.99 14.32 11.07
N SER A 479 -11.31 13.49 10.32
CA SER A 479 -10.00 12.94 10.68
C SER A 479 -9.12 12.87 9.43
N SER A 480 -8.43 13.96 9.14
CA SER A 480 -7.57 14.04 7.96
C SER A 480 -6.09 13.85 8.29
N THR A 481 -5.36 13.28 7.34
CA THR A 481 -3.91 13.13 7.42
C THR A 481 -3.30 13.49 6.07
N ARG A 482 -2.35 14.43 6.07
CA ARG A 482 -1.60 14.85 4.90
C ARG A 482 -0.12 14.63 5.13
N VAL A 483 0.54 13.98 4.17
CA VAL A 483 1.97 13.69 4.25
C VAL A 483 2.68 14.15 2.99
N ASN A 484 3.79 14.86 3.17
CA ASN A 484 4.79 15.14 2.14
C ASN A 484 6.08 14.42 2.52
N ARG A 485 6.63 13.62 1.61
CA ARG A 485 7.88 12.88 1.84
C ARG A 485 8.81 13.01 0.65
N VAL A 486 10.07 13.26 0.94
CA VAL A 486 11.18 13.26 -0.02
C VAL A 486 12.24 12.28 0.47
N SER A 487 12.69 11.40 -0.42
CA SER A 487 13.82 10.50 -0.15
C SER A 487 14.85 10.63 -1.27
N ILE A 488 16.13 10.77 -0.92
CA ILE A 488 17.25 10.88 -1.85
C ILE A 488 18.38 9.98 -1.36
N THR A 489 18.84 9.07 -2.23
CA THR A 489 19.92 8.11 -1.92
C THR A 489 20.97 8.12 -3.02
N PRO A 490 21.98 9.02 -2.96
CA PRO A 490 23.16 8.97 -3.81
C PRO A 490 24.10 7.83 -3.38
N GLN A 491 24.71 7.16 -4.33
CA GLN A 491 25.70 6.12 -4.12
C GLN A 491 26.84 6.24 -5.12
N LEU A 492 28.05 6.25 -4.65
CA LEU A 492 29.29 6.19 -5.42
C LEU A 492 29.92 4.81 -5.24
N THR A 493 30.18 4.12 -6.34
CA THR A 493 30.90 2.86 -6.36
C THR A 493 32.23 3.04 -7.08
N ILE A 494 33.33 2.75 -6.42
CA ILE A 494 34.69 2.83 -6.95
C ILE A 494 35.28 1.41 -6.97
N LYS A 495 35.75 0.96 -8.12
CA LYS A 495 36.44 -0.32 -8.33
C LYS A 495 37.90 -0.06 -8.74
N PRO A 496 38.82 0.15 -7.78
CA PRO A 496 40.24 0.40 -8.11
C PRO A 496 40.87 -0.78 -8.87
N THR A 497 40.46 -1.99 -8.49
CA THR A 497 40.87 -3.28 -9.08
C THR A 497 39.64 -4.17 -9.33
N ASN A 498 39.79 -5.26 -10.04
CA ASN A 498 38.69 -6.20 -10.30
C ASN A 498 38.22 -6.96 -9.05
N TRP A 499 39.12 -7.14 -8.08
CA TRP A 499 38.84 -7.87 -6.85
C TRP A 499 38.41 -6.99 -5.67
N PHE A 500 38.54 -5.63 -5.77
CA PHE A 500 38.22 -4.72 -4.68
C PHE A 500 37.28 -3.60 -5.12
N SER A 501 36.26 -3.32 -4.31
CA SER A 501 35.31 -2.23 -4.52
C SER A 501 35.04 -1.45 -3.22
N ILE A 502 34.87 -0.16 -3.36
CA ILE A 502 34.44 0.75 -2.29
C ILE A 502 33.08 1.33 -2.68
N ILE A 503 32.11 1.23 -1.78
CA ILE A 503 30.78 1.82 -1.94
C ILE A 503 30.59 2.86 -0.86
N THR A 504 30.28 4.09 -1.28
CA THR A 504 29.84 5.15 -0.38
C THR A 504 28.39 5.49 -0.72
N ARG A 505 27.49 5.40 0.24
CA ARG A 505 26.07 5.66 0.06
C ARG A 505 25.57 6.64 1.11
N GLY A 506 24.99 7.75 0.67
CA GLY A 506 24.27 8.69 1.51
C GLY A 506 22.76 8.42 1.44
N ASN A 507 22.04 8.81 2.46
CA ASN A 507 20.57 8.84 2.46
C ASN A 507 20.05 10.07 3.20
N LEU A 508 19.03 10.68 2.63
CA LEU A 508 18.19 11.68 3.30
C LEU A 508 16.73 11.35 3.01
N ASP A 509 15.96 11.08 4.08
CA ASP A 509 14.54 10.81 4.03
C ASP A 509 13.82 11.74 5.00
N VAL A 510 12.99 12.62 4.46
CA VAL A 510 12.26 13.65 5.21
C VAL A 510 10.77 13.49 4.97
N ALA A 511 9.99 13.48 6.03
CA ALA A 511 8.54 13.43 5.95
C ALA A 511 7.90 14.44 6.91
N ASP A 512 7.02 15.28 6.35
CA ASP A 512 6.11 16.14 7.09
C ASP A 512 4.74 15.47 7.12
N ASP A 513 4.23 15.14 8.33
CA ASP A 513 2.95 14.46 8.52
C ASP A 513 2.05 15.38 9.37
N LYS A 514 1.02 15.94 8.74
CA LYS A 514 0.04 16.80 9.37
C LYS A 514 -1.26 16.04 9.57
N ARG A 515 -1.76 15.99 10.82
CA ARG A 515 -2.99 15.30 11.20
C ARG A 515 -3.96 16.28 11.85
N THR A 516 -5.22 16.17 11.46
CA THR A 516 -6.28 17.02 11.98
C THR A 516 -7.43 16.14 12.46
N TYR A 517 -7.95 16.45 13.64
CA TYR A 517 -9.13 15.80 14.22
C TYR A 517 -10.11 16.88 14.65
N PHE A 518 -11.35 16.74 14.21
CA PHE A 518 -12.42 17.65 14.56
C PHE A 518 -13.67 16.88 14.99
N PHE A 519 -14.18 17.23 16.14
CA PHE A 519 -15.42 16.72 16.73
C PHE A 519 -16.30 17.92 17.06
N PRO A 520 -17.45 18.09 16.38
CA PRO A 520 -18.33 19.24 16.60
C PRO A 520 -19.05 19.18 17.95
N VAL A 521 -19.62 20.30 18.37
CA VAL A 521 -20.51 20.37 19.55
C VAL A 521 -21.72 19.45 19.28
N GLY A 522 -22.13 18.70 20.28
CA GLY A 522 -23.22 17.72 20.16
C GLY A 522 -22.72 16.29 19.91
N ASP A 523 -21.40 16.08 19.84
CA ASP A 523 -20.83 14.75 19.88
C ASP A 523 -21.04 14.08 21.26
N ALA A 524 -20.72 12.80 21.37
CA ALA A 524 -20.97 12.06 22.59
C ALA A 524 -19.82 12.18 23.61
N SER A 525 -20.14 11.94 24.90
CA SER A 525 -19.18 11.84 26.01
C SER A 525 -18.37 13.12 26.25
N SER A 526 -17.08 13.00 26.47
CA SER A 526 -16.17 14.12 26.77
C SER A 526 -16.03 15.16 25.65
N ARG A 527 -16.52 14.85 24.45
CA ARG A 527 -16.47 15.72 23.27
C ARG A 527 -17.76 16.51 23.04
N ALA A 528 -18.72 16.41 23.95
CA ALA A 528 -20.03 17.07 23.84
C ALA A 528 -19.97 18.57 23.56
N ASN A 529 -18.91 19.23 24.03
CA ASN A 529 -18.67 20.68 23.85
C ASN A 529 -17.74 20.97 22.65
N GLY A 530 -17.48 19.99 21.82
CA GLY A 530 -16.58 20.10 20.70
C GLY A 530 -15.09 19.94 21.05
N GLN A 531 -14.31 19.43 20.12
CA GLN A 531 -12.86 19.25 20.26
C GLN A 531 -12.18 19.36 18.90
N TYR A 532 -11.04 20.02 18.86
CA TYR A 532 -10.13 20.06 17.73
C TYR A 532 -8.72 19.74 18.18
N GLN A 533 -8.03 18.89 17.44
CA GLN A 533 -6.61 18.64 17.61
C GLN A 533 -5.90 18.69 16.26
N GLU A 534 -4.74 19.32 16.25
CA GLU A 534 -3.81 19.29 15.13
C GLU A 534 -2.45 18.79 15.62
N ASP A 535 -1.90 17.80 14.90
CA ASP A 535 -0.56 17.29 15.12
C ASP A 535 0.28 17.59 13.88
N ALA A 536 1.42 18.24 14.07
CA ALA A 536 2.46 18.39 13.07
C ALA A 536 3.67 17.54 13.46
N LEU A 537 4.02 16.58 12.61
CA LEU A 537 5.12 15.66 12.82
C LEU A 537 6.19 15.90 11.76
N ASP A 538 7.42 16.12 12.18
CA ASP A 538 8.62 16.20 11.32
C ASP A 538 9.48 14.97 11.60
N ILE A 539 9.77 14.21 10.57
CA ILE A 539 10.56 12.98 10.60
C ILE A 539 11.71 13.14 9.64
N ARG A 540 12.94 13.03 10.14
CA ARG A 540 14.14 13.10 9.33
C ARG A 540 15.04 11.93 9.65
N ASN A 541 15.34 11.14 8.63
CA ASN A 541 16.34 10.08 8.70
C ASN A 541 17.49 10.43 7.76
N SER A 542 18.71 10.41 8.25
CA SER A 542 19.90 10.56 7.42
C SER A 542 20.87 9.43 7.72
N ALA A 543 21.50 8.89 6.70
CA ALA A 543 22.49 7.82 6.82
C ALA A 543 23.67 8.06 5.89
N LEU A 544 24.82 7.54 6.30
CA LEU A 544 26.03 7.48 5.50
C LEU A 544 26.71 6.13 5.72
N ASP A 545 26.86 5.37 4.65
CA ASP A 545 27.56 4.08 4.66
C ASP A 545 28.84 4.20 3.84
N VAL A 546 29.92 3.59 4.34
CA VAL A 546 31.18 3.36 3.62
C VAL A 546 31.52 1.89 3.73
N ILE A 547 31.54 1.17 2.60
CA ILE A 547 31.68 -0.28 2.57
C ILE A 547 32.80 -0.66 1.61
N GLY A 548 33.79 -1.41 2.10
CA GLY A 548 34.83 -2.06 1.31
C GLY A 548 34.48 -3.52 1.09
N LYS A 549 34.51 -4.00 -0.15
CA LYS A 549 34.30 -5.41 -0.50
C LYS A 549 35.47 -5.93 -1.33
N ALA A 550 36.04 -7.05 -0.91
CA ALA A 550 37.09 -7.76 -1.62
C ALA A 550 36.65 -9.18 -1.95
N ASN A 551 36.87 -9.61 -3.19
CA ASN A 551 36.58 -10.96 -3.66
C ASN A 551 37.90 -11.61 -4.07
N PHE A 552 38.24 -12.74 -3.48
CA PHE A 552 39.42 -13.51 -3.76
C PHE A 552 39.04 -14.90 -4.26
N GLU A 553 39.49 -15.25 -5.45
CA GLU A 553 39.43 -16.60 -5.97
C GLU A 553 40.66 -17.36 -5.45
N LEU A 554 40.46 -18.20 -4.43
CA LEU A 554 41.56 -18.94 -3.79
C LEU A 554 41.87 -20.23 -4.55
N SER A 555 40.88 -20.83 -5.18
CA SER A 555 40.98 -21.95 -6.11
C SER A 555 39.72 -21.99 -7.00
N ASP A 556 39.69 -22.91 -7.97
CA ASP A 556 38.51 -23.10 -8.86
C ASP A 556 37.21 -23.40 -8.08
N ASP A 557 37.34 -24.00 -6.87
CA ASP A 557 36.20 -24.37 -6.02
C ASP A 557 36.01 -23.47 -4.80
N VAL A 558 36.96 -22.54 -4.52
CA VAL A 558 36.94 -21.74 -3.28
C VAL A 558 37.05 -20.25 -3.56
N ASN A 559 35.93 -19.54 -3.32
CA ASN A 559 35.86 -18.11 -3.38
C ASN A 559 35.72 -17.50 -1.96
N LEU A 560 36.56 -16.54 -1.63
CA LEU A 560 36.50 -15.79 -0.39
C LEU A 560 36.01 -14.37 -0.66
N THR A 561 34.91 -13.98 -0.04
CA THR A 561 34.45 -12.59 -0.04
C THR A 561 34.63 -12.00 1.35
N ALA A 562 35.39 -10.93 1.47
CA ALA A 562 35.55 -10.14 2.67
C ALA A 562 34.85 -8.80 2.54
N THR A 563 34.05 -8.42 3.52
CA THR A 563 33.33 -7.14 3.54
C THR A 563 33.59 -6.44 4.87
N VAL A 564 34.00 -5.16 4.82
CA VAL A 564 34.14 -4.29 5.98
C VAL A 564 33.37 -3.02 5.72
N GLY A 565 32.58 -2.58 6.70
CA GLY A 565 31.74 -1.39 6.54
C GLY A 565 31.69 -0.52 7.78
N TRP A 566 31.42 0.74 7.56
CA TRP A 566 31.09 1.71 8.57
C TRP A 566 29.77 2.38 8.19
N SER A 567 28.85 2.50 9.15
CA SER A 567 27.55 3.11 8.97
C SER A 567 27.28 4.15 10.05
N TYR A 568 26.74 5.27 9.64
CA TYR A 568 26.22 6.32 10.50
C TYR A 568 24.74 6.56 10.20
N ASN A 569 23.89 6.46 11.22
CA ASN A 569 22.46 6.71 11.11
C ASN A 569 22.04 7.75 12.14
N ASP A 570 21.30 8.78 11.70
CA ASP A 570 20.75 9.83 12.54
C ASP A 570 19.25 9.97 12.25
N ARG A 571 18.43 9.66 13.25
CA ARG A 571 16.98 9.78 13.18
C ARG A 571 16.52 10.89 14.12
N LYS A 572 15.82 11.87 13.55
CA LYS A 572 15.18 12.96 14.29
C LYS A 572 13.68 12.85 14.11
N TYR A 573 13.00 13.01 15.23
CA TYR A 573 11.56 13.03 15.29
C TYR A 573 11.12 14.20 16.15
N SER A 574 10.21 15.02 15.62
CA SER A 574 9.56 16.05 16.40
C SER A 574 8.05 16.04 16.20
N ARG A 575 7.29 16.32 17.22
CA ARG A 575 5.86 16.50 17.16
C ARG A 575 5.48 17.78 17.90
N ILE A 576 4.60 18.55 17.28
CA ILE A 576 3.90 19.67 17.90
C ILE A 576 2.42 19.32 17.86
N SER A 577 1.74 19.37 19.00
CA SER A 577 0.32 19.06 19.12
C SER A 577 -0.41 20.23 19.74
N GLY A 578 -1.43 20.74 19.06
CA GLY A 578 -2.38 21.73 19.58
C GLY A 578 -3.74 21.07 19.81
N ASN A 579 -4.34 21.28 20.97
CA ASN A 579 -5.67 20.78 21.32
C ASN A 579 -6.55 21.91 21.84
N ILE A 580 -7.75 22.04 21.28
CA ILE A 580 -8.77 23.03 21.63
C ILE A 580 -10.04 22.29 22.01
N THR A 581 -10.67 22.64 23.10
CA THR A 581 -11.96 22.09 23.57
C THR A 581 -12.92 23.20 23.95
N GLY A 582 -14.22 22.90 23.98
CA GLY A 582 -15.21 23.86 24.43
C GLY A 582 -15.49 25.00 23.43
N PHE A 583 -16.03 24.66 22.26
CA PHE A 583 -16.39 25.67 21.26
C PHE A 583 -17.55 26.55 21.70
N LEU A 584 -17.42 27.87 21.52
CA LEU A 584 -18.48 28.84 21.82
C LEU A 584 -19.61 28.78 20.81
N VAL A 585 -19.30 28.54 19.54
CA VAL A 585 -20.27 28.43 18.48
C VAL A 585 -20.57 26.97 18.20
N ASN A 586 -21.83 26.62 18.30
CA ASN A 586 -22.32 25.32 17.96
C ASN A 586 -22.42 25.19 16.42
N SER A 587 -21.31 24.86 15.79
CA SER A 587 -21.20 24.62 14.35
C SER A 587 -20.59 23.25 14.08
N THR A 588 -21.15 22.54 13.11
CA THR A 588 -20.54 21.31 12.59
C THR A 588 -19.46 21.59 11.53
N LYS A 589 -19.30 22.86 11.13
CA LYS A 589 -18.22 23.29 10.24
C LYS A 589 -17.01 23.71 11.05
N ARG A 590 -15.88 23.04 10.87
CA ARG A 590 -14.61 23.29 11.56
C ARG A 590 -14.18 24.76 11.52
N THR A 591 -14.20 25.38 10.35
CA THR A 591 -13.77 26.77 10.18
C THR A 591 -14.58 27.77 11.02
N THR A 592 -15.89 27.53 11.16
CA THR A 592 -16.77 28.38 11.99
C THR A 592 -16.57 28.09 13.48
N ALA A 593 -16.44 26.84 13.88
CA ALA A 593 -16.26 26.43 15.28
C ALA A 593 -14.94 26.95 15.85
N LEU A 594 -13.85 26.90 15.10
CA LEU A 594 -12.51 27.32 15.55
C LEU A 594 -12.36 28.84 15.70
N ASN A 595 -13.12 29.65 14.96
CA ASN A 595 -13.05 31.11 15.05
C ASN A 595 -13.59 31.67 16.37
N THR A 596 -14.23 30.85 17.18
CA THR A 596 -14.98 31.30 18.38
C THR A 596 -14.75 30.39 19.59
N SER A 597 -13.62 29.70 19.69
CA SER A 597 -13.31 28.90 20.88
C SER A 597 -12.89 29.75 22.07
N SER A 598 -13.45 29.47 23.27
CA SER A 598 -13.16 30.22 24.51
C SER A 598 -11.93 29.72 25.27
N GLU A 599 -11.45 28.50 24.96
CA GLU A 599 -10.39 27.86 25.71
C GLU A 599 -9.34 27.25 24.80
N ALA A 600 -8.19 27.92 24.67
CA ALA A 600 -6.99 27.30 24.14
C ALA A 600 -6.42 26.34 25.18
N SER A 601 -6.58 25.08 25.02
CA SER A 601 -6.43 24.17 26.12
C SER A 601 -5.04 23.60 26.30
N SER A 602 -4.27 23.29 25.29
CA SER A 602 -2.90 22.84 25.50
C SER A 602 -2.06 22.84 24.23
N PHE A 603 -0.80 23.24 24.34
CA PHE A 603 0.24 22.96 23.39
C PHE A 603 1.24 21.98 24.02
N SER A 604 1.53 20.89 23.35
CA SER A 604 2.57 19.98 23.75
C SER A 604 3.51 19.73 22.57
N GLY A 605 4.79 19.61 22.87
CA GLY A 605 5.79 19.27 21.86
C GLY A 605 6.87 18.40 22.46
N PHE A 606 7.39 17.47 21.69
CA PHE A 606 8.58 16.71 22.07
C PHE A 606 9.45 16.45 20.83
N LYS A 607 10.75 16.25 21.10
CA LYS A 607 11.74 15.89 20.09
C LYS A 607 12.50 14.69 20.59
N THR A 608 12.67 13.72 19.71
CA THR A 608 13.51 12.54 19.97
C THR A 608 14.62 12.49 18.93
N PHE A 609 15.83 12.24 19.39
CA PHE A 609 17.01 12.08 18.54
C PHE A 609 17.59 10.70 18.81
N ASN A 610 17.65 9.86 17.80
CA ASN A 610 18.33 8.57 17.85
C ASN A 610 19.49 8.63 16.87
N ARG A 611 20.70 8.40 17.37
CA ARG A 611 21.92 8.36 16.57
C ARG A 611 22.63 7.04 16.82
N SER A 612 22.96 6.32 15.76
CA SER A 612 23.78 5.12 15.82
C SER A 612 25.00 5.22 14.91
N ILE A 613 26.09 4.67 15.36
CA ILE A 613 27.31 4.48 14.59
C ILE A 613 27.64 3.00 14.71
N GLU A 614 27.71 2.32 13.58
CA GLU A 614 27.95 0.88 13.54
C GLU A 614 29.18 0.60 12.66
N VAL A 615 30.05 -0.29 13.13
CA VAL A 615 31.14 -0.88 12.35
C VAL A 615 30.75 -2.30 12.02
N MET A 616 30.69 -2.62 10.74
CA MET A 616 30.31 -3.93 10.23
C MET A 616 31.58 -4.64 9.73
N GLU A 617 31.86 -5.82 10.25
CA GLU A 617 32.93 -6.72 9.78
C GLU A 617 32.27 -8.03 9.35
N TYR A 618 32.50 -8.47 8.10
CA TYR A 618 32.00 -9.71 7.52
C TYR A 618 33.08 -10.42 6.70
#